data_5f3588bd439e89bed8f5422572817300
#
_entry.id   5f3588bd439e89bed8f5422572817300
#
_cell.length_a   1.000
_cell.length_b   1.000
_cell.length_c   1.000
_cell.angle_alpha   90.00
_cell.angle_beta   90.00
_cell.angle_gamma   90.00
#
_symmetry.space_group_name_H-M   'P 1'
#
loop_
_entity.id
_entity.type
_entity.pdbx_description
1 polymer ?
#
loop_
_entity_poly.entity_id
_entity_poly.type
_entity_poly.pdbx_seq_one_letter_code
_entity_poly.pdbx_strand_id
1 'polypeptide(L)'
;PSPQREPGQMDLRGDPNSGGIWAPDLSWDGQYYYLLVTNVTTKKGRWYNTHNYMSRAASITGPWSQPVYLNSIGFDPSLLHDTDGKCYLVNMVNGFKGVLVQQMNPETGALLGERRKVYSGSGIGCTEGPRIYHIGSWYYLVVAEGGTGYSHCVTIARSGNVFGPYETMPDNPLLTSDQNDLTAIQKCGHGSFVETQNGEWYMAHLCSRPNSARGSLLGRETALQKITWQDGWPRLACGGKIAQNAVPAPKDLPEVELPAMAEQDDFDVPALAPGYATPRTPLGDCVNLIVRPGWLRLTGQESMNSLHHVTLVARRQQEHEMQAETRMDFAPVCPEQ
;
A
#
# COMPACT_ATOMS: atom_id res chain seq x y z
N PRO A 1 9.96 -17.89 24.21
CA PRO A 1 10.87 -17.13 23.36
C PRO A 1 10.48 -17.39 21.92
N SER A 2 10.03 -16.35 21.21
CA SER A 2 9.77 -16.45 19.77
C SER A 2 11.08 -16.88 19.11
N PRO A 3 11.07 -17.83 18.15
CA PRO A 3 12.27 -18.13 17.40
C PRO A 3 12.80 -16.83 16.79
N GLN A 4 14.09 -16.58 16.92
CA GLN A 4 14.72 -15.42 16.30
C GLN A 4 14.50 -15.53 14.81
N ARG A 5 13.77 -14.56 14.25
CA ARG A 5 13.54 -14.50 12.80
C ARG A 5 14.85 -14.13 12.12
N GLU A 6 15.28 -14.96 11.20
CA GLU A 6 16.38 -14.61 10.31
C GLU A 6 15.98 -13.39 9.49
N PRO A 7 16.81 -12.34 9.40
CA PRO A 7 16.47 -11.14 8.62
C PRO A 7 16.15 -11.41 7.15
N GLY A 8 16.50 -12.55 6.61
CA GLY A 8 16.22 -12.95 5.22
C GLY A 8 14.84 -13.57 4.97
N GLN A 9 14.05 -13.87 6.00
CA GLN A 9 12.76 -14.53 5.85
C GLN A 9 11.61 -13.61 6.26
N MET A 10 10.71 -13.33 5.33
CA MET A 10 9.46 -12.64 5.62
C MET A 10 8.47 -13.63 6.24
N ASP A 11 8.18 -13.48 7.53
CA ASP A 11 7.21 -14.26 8.27
C ASP A 11 6.31 -13.33 9.08
N LEU A 12 5.00 -13.40 8.86
CA LEU A 12 4.03 -12.52 9.52
C LEU A 12 3.50 -13.07 10.85
N ARG A 13 3.84 -14.31 11.20
CA ARG A 13 3.41 -14.92 12.47
C ARG A 13 4.00 -14.16 13.67
N GLY A 14 3.13 -13.85 14.62
CA GLY A 14 3.50 -13.07 15.81
C GLY A 14 3.61 -11.56 15.55
N ASP A 15 3.36 -11.07 14.35
CA ASP A 15 3.31 -9.64 14.09
C ASP A 15 2.11 -9.01 14.80
N PRO A 16 2.29 -7.83 15.43
CA PRO A 16 1.24 -7.21 16.21
C PRO A 16 0.09 -6.74 15.33
N ASN A 17 -1.08 -6.52 15.91
CA ASN A 17 -2.19 -5.88 15.25
C ASN A 17 -1.76 -4.49 14.75
N SER A 18 -2.16 -4.13 13.53
CA SER A 18 -1.68 -2.95 12.80
C SER A 18 -0.18 -2.95 12.46
N GLY A 19 0.52 -4.07 12.69
CA GLY A 19 1.84 -4.38 12.15
C GLY A 19 1.72 -5.21 10.86
N GLY A 20 2.69 -6.10 10.62
CA GLY A 20 2.76 -6.89 9.39
C GLY A 20 3.08 -6.03 8.18
N ILE A 21 2.47 -6.31 7.04
CA ILE A 21 2.74 -5.61 5.78
C ILE A 21 2.09 -4.22 5.79
N TRP A 22 2.94 -3.20 5.68
CA TRP A 22 2.53 -1.81 5.44
C TRP A 22 2.57 -1.49 3.95
N ALA A 23 2.17 -0.26 3.59
CA ALA A 23 1.95 0.24 2.24
C ALA A 23 2.89 -0.38 1.18
N PRO A 24 2.38 -1.23 0.28
CA PRO A 24 3.20 -1.81 -0.77
C PRO A 24 3.47 -0.79 -1.88
N ASP A 25 4.65 -0.89 -2.50
CA ASP A 25 5.00 -0.17 -3.71
C ASP A 25 5.09 -1.15 -4.88
N LEU A 26 4.49 -0.78 -6.01
CA LEU A 26 4.58 -1.53 -7.26
C LEU A 26 5.21 -0.66 -8.34
N SER A 27 6.28 -1.16 -8.97
CA SER A 27 6.93 -0.51 -10.10
C SER A 27 7.24 -1.50 -11.21
N TRP A 28 7.56 -0.98 -12.40
CA TRP A 28 7.89 -1.76 -13.59
C TRP A 28 9.02 -1.08 -14.35
N ASP A 29 10.04 -1.85 -14.77
CA ASP A 29 11.23 -1.34 -15.46
C ASP A 29 11.22 -1.55 -16.98
N GLY A 30 10.11 -2.03 -17.51
CA GLY A 30 9.97 -2.42 -18.92
C GLY A 30 10.08 -3.93 -19.15
N GLN A 31 10.56 -4.70 -18.17
CA GLN A 31 10.72 -6.14 -18.24
C GLN A 31 10.15 -6.88 -17.02
N TYR A 32 10.34 -6.34 -15.82
CA TYR A 32 9.89 -6.95 -14.56
C TYR A 32 9.05 -5.98 -13.74
N TYR A 33 8.07 -6.53 -13.05
CA TYR A 33 7.37 -5.89 -11.95
C TYR A 33 8.17 -6.09 -10.67
N TYR A 34 8.22 -5.05 -9.83
CA TYR A 34 8.85 -5.05 -8.52
C TYR A 34 7.81 -4.68 -7.46
N LEU A 35 7.66 -5.54 -6.48
CA LEU A 35 6.81 -5.31 -5.33
C LEU A 35 7.69 -5.11 -4.09
N LEU A 36 7.62 -3.93 -3.51
CA LEU A 36 8.31 -3.59 -2.27
C LEU A 36 7.32 -3.50 -1.14
N VAL A 37 7.72 -4.00 0.02
CA VAL A 37 6.89 -3.95 1.24
C VAL A 37 7.77 -3.70 2.46
N THR A 38 7.17 -3.10 3.49
CA THR A 38 7.72 -3.11 4.84
C THR A 38 6.97 -4.14 5.66
N ASN A 39 7.67 -5.07 6.30
CA ASN A 39 7.11 -5.88 7.38
C ASN A 39 7.43 -5.23 8.74
N VAL A 40 6.38 -4.90 9.50
CA VAL A 40 6.48 -4.28 10.83
C VAL A 40 6.25 -5.33 11.89
N THR A 41 7.34 -5.82 12.47
CA THR A 41 7.32 -6.94 13.43
C THR A 41 7.15 -6.49 14.88
N THR A 42 7.37 -5.22 15.19
CA THR A 42 7.13 -4.62 16.50
C THR A 42 6.68 -3.18 16.35
N LYS A 43 5.57 -2.83 17.00
CA LYS A 43 5.02 -1.49 17.05
C LYS A 43 4.65 -1.14 18.48
N LYS A 44 5.61 -0.65 19.27
CA LYS A 44 5.38 -0.24 20.66
C LYS A 44 5.86 1.20 20.88
N GLY A 45 4.93 2.11 21.00
CA GLY A 45 5.21 3.54 21.14
C GLY A 45 5.93 4.10 19.90
N ARG A 46 7.12 4.67 20.09
CA ARG A 46 7.96 5.20 18.99
C ARG A 46 8.83 4.14 18.32
N TRP A 47 8.88 2.95 18.86
CA TRP A 47 9.81 1.92 18.44
C TRP A 47 9.12 0.96 17.49
N TYR A 48 9.58 0.97 16.25
CA TYR A 48 9.14 0.06 15.20
C TYR A 48 10.33 -0.77 14.74
N ASN A 49 10.16 -2.08 14.70
CA ASN A 49 11.05 -2.93 13.90
C ASN A 49 10.44 -3.05 12.52
N THR A 50 11.06 -2.38 11.57
CA THR A 50 10.64 -2.33 10.18
C THR A 50 11.67 -3.05 9.34
N HIS A 51 11.21 -3.94 8.46
CA HIS A 51 12.07 -4.70 7.56
C HIS A 51 11.54 -4.54 6.13
N ASN A 52 12.33 -3.94 5.27
CA ASN A 52 11.97 -3.71 3.87
C ASN A 52 12.38 -4.89 3.02
N TYR A 53 11.48 -5.36 2.17
CA TYR A 53 11.67 -6.48 1.26
C TYR A 53 11.25 -6.10 -0.15
N MET A 54 11.81 -6.81 -1.13
CA MET A 54 11.49 -6.72 -2.53
C MET A 54 11.22 -8.11 -3.09
N SER A 55 10.18 -8.25 -3.90
CA SER A 55 9.95 -9.39 -4.81
C SER A 55 9.82 -8.88 -6.24
N ARG A 56 10.16 -9.72 -7.23
CA ARG A 56 9.99 -9.38 -8.64
C ARG A 56 9.31 -10.50 -9.42
N ALA A 57 8.64 -10.14 -10.51
CA ALA A 57 7.98 -11.07 -11.42
C ALA A 57 7.97 -10.54 -12.85
N ALA A 58 8.02 -11.43 -13.85
CA ALA A 58 7.86 -11.05 -15.24
C ALA A 58 6.40 -10.73 -15.63
N SER A 59 5.43 -11.19 -14.83
CA SER A 59 4.00 -10.89 -14.98
C SER A 59 3.44 -10.35 -13.67
N ILE A 60 2.48 -9.41 -13.75
CA ILE A 60 1.78 -8.88 -12.58
C ILE A 60 1.08 -9.98 -11.76
N THR A 61 0.66 -11.05 -12.41
CA THR A 61 0.03 -12.22 -11.78
C THR A 61 1.04 -13.23 -11.22
N GLY A 62 2.34 -12.96 -11.37
CA GLY A 62 3.42 -13.84 -10.95
C GLY A 62 3.82 -14.90 -11.99
N PRO A 63 4.58 -15.94 -11.59
CA PRO A 63 5.01 -16.18 -10.21
C PRO A 63 5.99 -15.12 -9.70
N TRP A 64 5.81 -14.69 -8.46
CA TRP A 64 6.71 -13.75 -7.79
C TRP A 64 7.92 -14.48 -7.19
N SER A 65 9.09 -13.83 -7.24
CA SER A 65 10.28 -14.34 -6.58
C SER A 65 10.11 -14.39 -5.05
N GLN A 66 10.94 -15.18 -4.38
CA GLN A 66 11.06 -15.08 -2.93
C GLN A 66 11.46 -13.65 -2.53
N PRO A 67 10.93 -13.13 -1.42
CA PRO A 67 11.28 -11.81 -0.94
C PRO A 67 12.77 -11.69 -0.60
N VAL A 68 13.40 -10.65 -1.13
CA VAL A 68 14.78 -10.26 -0.81
C VAL A 68 14.75 -9.16 0.24
N TYR A 69 15.46 -9.36 1.36
CA TYR A 69 15.63 -8.34 2.39
C TYR A 69 16.51 -7.19 1.88
N LEU A 70 16.08 -5.96 2.10
CA LEU A 70 16.80 -4.74 1.68
C LEU A 70 17.47 -4.03 2.87
N ASN A 71 16.69 -3.56 3.82
CA ASN A 71 17.17 -2.86 5.01
C ASN A 71 16.11 -2.78 6.12
N SER A 72 16.50 -2.29 7.32
CA SER A 72 15.62 -2.06 8.48
C SER A 72 15.71 -0.63 9.01
N ILE A 73 15.92 0.36 8.13
CA ILE A 73 16.20 1.74 8.53
C ILE A 73 14.91 2.54 8.72
N GLY A 74 13.89 2.17 7.98
CA GLY A 74 12.61 2.85 7.95
C GLY A 74 11.57 2.03 7.22
N PHE A 75 10.60 2.68 6.61
CA PHE A 75 9.45 2.06 5.98
C PHE A 75 9.07 2.78 4.67
N ASP A 76 8.00 2.34 4.02
CA ASP A 76 7.50 2.82 2.74
C ASP A 76 8.61 2.85 1.67
N PRO A 77 9.21 1.69 1.35
CA PRO A 77 10.19 1.61 0.28
C PRO A 77 9.53 1.74 -1.08
N SER A 78 10.17 2.46 -2.00
CA SER A 78 9.80 2.54 -3.40
C SER A 78 11.04 2.47 -4.30
N LEU A 79 10.86 2.22 -5.60
CA LEU A 79 11.93 2.22 -6.58
C LEU A 79 11.77 3.34 -7.61
N LEU A 80 12.89 3.96 -7.93
CA LEU A 80 13.07 4.73 -9.16
C LEU A 80 13.90 3.89 -10.13
N HIS A 81 13.32 3.50 -11.27
CA HIS A 81 14.03 3.01 -12.44
C HIS A 81 14.38 4.22 -13.30
N ASP A 82 15.65 4.64 -13.27
CA ASP A 82 16.05 5.88 -13.92
C ASP A 82 16.39 5.65 -15.40
N THR A 83 16.29 6.71 -16.18
CA THR A 83 16.56 6.69 -17.63
C THR A 83 18.03 6.42 -17.98
N ASP A 84 18.95 6.58 -17.02
CA ASP A 84 20.38 6.23 -17.19
C ASP A 84 20.68 4.73 -16.92
N GLY A 85 19.63 3.93 -16.71
CA GLY A 85 19.73 2.49 -16.44
C GLY A 85 20.06 2.14 -14.98
N LYS A 86 20.13 3.14 -14.09
CA LYS A 86 20.30 2.90 -12.65
C LYS A 86 18.97 2.73 -11.97
N CYS A 87 18.98 1.99 -10.86
CA CYS A 87 17.84 1.85 -9.97
C CYS A 87 18.18 2.41 -8.59
N TYR A 88 17.23 3.09 -7.98
CA TYR A 88 17.40 3.68 -6.67
C TYR A 88 16.28 3.24 -5.72
N LEU A 89 16.69 2.75 -4.55
CA LEU A 89 15.78 2.54 -3.43
C LEU A 89 15.55 3.87 -2.72
N VAL A 90 14.27 4.20 -2.53
CA VAL A 90 13.81 5.37 -1.78
C VAL A 90 13.02 4.87 -0.59
N ASN A 91 13.31 5.32 0.62
CA ASN A 91 12.51 5.00 1.79
C ASN A 91 12.56 6.08 2.86
N MET A 92 11.56 6.07 3.71
CA MET A 92 11.45 6.92 4.88
C MET A 92 12.33 6.41 6.02
N VAL A 93 12.92 7.31 6.81
CA VAL A 93 13.65 6.97 8.05
C VAL A 93 12.69 6.87 9.23
N ASN A 94 12.82 5.84 10.04
CA ASN A 94 12.03 5.66 11.26
C ASN A 94 12.01 6.95 12.12
N GLY A 95 10.82 7.28 12.63
CA GLY A 95 10.57 8.51 13.39
C GLY A 95 10.42 9.76 12.52
N PHE A 96 10.05 9.58 11.24
CA PHE A 96 9.80 10.67 10.27
C PHE A 96 11.00 11.61 10.11
N LYS A 97 12.21 11.03 10.09
CA LYS A 97 13.47 11.82 10.07
C LYS A 97 13.93 12.22 8.67
N GLY A 98 13.12 11.93 7.66
CA GLY A 98 13.36 12.33 6.28
C GLY A 98 13.47 11.14 5.32
N VAL A 99 13.64 11.46 4.05
CA VAL A 99 13.70 10.55 2.93
C VAL A 99 15.13 10.19 2.60
N LEU A 100 15.41 8.91 2.43
CA LEU A 100 16.69 8.36 1.99
C LEU A 100 16.60 7.90 0.55
N VAL A 101 17.72 8.06 -0.17
CA VAL A 101 17.96 7.50 -1.50
C VAL A 101 19.27 6.74 -1.47
N GLN A 102 19.27 5.53 -2.04
CA GLN A 102 20.47 4.73 -2.23
C GLN A 102 20.38 3.96 -3.56
N GLN A 103 21.44 3.93 -4.33
CA GLN A 103 21.49 3.11 -5.54
C GLN A 103 21.34 1.62 -5.17
N MET A 104 20.68 0.85 -6.04
CA MET A 104 20.42 -0.57 -5.82
C MET A 104 20.60 -1.35 -7.12
N ASN A 105 21.03 -2.58 -7.01
CA ASN A 105 20.92 -3.55 -8.10
C ASN A 105 19.51 -4.17 -8.06
N PRO A 106 18.64 -3.96 -9.06
CA PRO A 106 17.27 -4.43 -9.04
C PRO A 106 17.13 -5.95 -9.19
N GLU A 107 18.15 -6.64 -9.72
CA GLU A 107 18.11 -8.09 -9.85
C GLU A 107 18.35 -8.81 -8.54
N THR A 108 19.26 -8.28 -7.73
CA THR A 108 19.73 -8.93 -6.49
C THR A 108 19.21 -8.27 -5.21
N GLY A 109 18.69 -7.04 -5.29
CA GLY A 109 18.37 -6.21 -4.12
C GLY A 109 19.59 -5.63 -3.41
N ALA A 110 20.81 -5.83 -3.93
CA ALA A 110 22.03 -5.33 -3.31
C ALA A 110 22.07 -3.80 -3.33
N LEU A 111 22.23 -3.19 -2.16
CA LEU A 111 22.38 -1.75 -2.01
C LEU A 111 23.81 -1.33 -2.36
N LEU A 112 23.93 -0.31 -3.19
CA LEU A 112 25.20 0.14 -3.79
C LEU A 112 25.53 1.58 -3.34
N GLY A 113 26.81 1.83 -3.12
CA GLY A 113 27.30 3.17 -2.81
C GLY A 113 26.75 3.75 -1.49
N GLU A 114 26.85 5.06 -1.38
CA GLU A 114 26.45 5.78 -0.17
C GLU A 114 24.94 6.04 -0.14
N ARG A 115 24.35 5.82 1.02
CA ARG A 115 22.97 6.23 1.31
C ARG A 115 22.93 7.71 1.69
N ARG A 116 22.04 8.49 1.06
CA ARG A 116 21.92 9.91 1.32
C ARG A 116 20.51 10.30 1.78
N LYS A 117 20.43 11.14 2.79
CA LYS A 117 19.19 11.83 3.14
C LYS A 117 18.99 13.00 2.20
N VAL A 118 17.90 12.99 1.41
CA VAL A 118 17.67 13.96 0.34
C VAL A 118 16.59 14.98 0.68
N TYR A 119 15.68 14.68 1.63
CA TYR A 119 14.57 15.56 1.97
C TYR A 119 14.14 15.36 3.42
N SER A 120 13.68 16.43 4.07
CA SER A 120 13.22 16.40 5.47
C SER A 120 11.73 16.72 5.64
N GLY A 121 11.00 16.90 4.53
CA GLY A 121 9.59 17.29 4.53
C GLY A 121 9.37 18.76 4.20
N SER A 122 8.10 19.12 3.94
CA SER A 122 7.68 20.49 3.62
C SER A 122 7.52 21.38 4.87
N GLY A 123 7.58 20.80 6.05
CA GLY A 123 7.27 21.47 7.33
C GLY A 123 5.91 21.12 7.93
N ILE A 124 5.04 20.42 7.19
CA ILE A 124 3.75 19.93 7.71
C ILE A 124 3.97 18.82 8.76
N GLY A 125 5.00 17.97 8.55
CA GLY A 125 5.38 16.91 9.46
C GLY A 125 4.82 15.55 9.09
N CYS A 126 5.29 14.49 9.77
CA CYS A 126 4.98 13.11 9.48
C CYS A 126 5.23 12.73 8.01
N THR A 127 6.39 13.14 7.46
CA THR A 127 6.77 12.86 6.08
C THR A 127 6.96 11.36 5.87
N GLU A 128 6.18 10.73 5.00
CA GLU A 128 6.18 9.28 4.70
C GLU A 128 5.81 9.02 3.24
N GLY A 129 5.76 7.75 2.81
CA GLY A 129 5.34 7.35 1.46
C GLY A 129 6.17 7.98 0.33
N PRO A 130 7.52 8.06 0.42
CA PRO A 130 8.29 8.75 -0.59
C PRO A 130 8.35 7.97 -1.91
N ARG A 131 8.11 8.66 -3.01
CA ARG A 131 8.28 8.13 -4.36
C ARG A 131 8.92 9.17 -5.26
N ILE A 132 9.93 8.79 -6.04
CA ILE A 132 10.62 9.69 -6.98
C ILE A 132 10.25 9.29 -8.42
N TYR A 133 9.97 10.32 -9.24
CA TYR A 133 9.72 10.22 -10.68
C TYR A 133 10.72 11.09 -11.42
N HIS A 134 11.36 10.54 -12.46
CA HIS A 134 12.20 11.33 -13.36
C HIS A 134 11.38 11.72 -14.59
N ILE A 135 11.00 13.00 -14.66
CA ILE A 135 10.13 13.54 -15.72
C ILE A 135 10.83 14.74 -16.35
N GLY A 136 11.20 14.60 -17.62
CA GLY A 136 12.00 15.59 -18.32
C GLY A 136 13.38 15.77 -17.67
N SER A 137 13.69 16.97 -17.21
CA SER A 137 14.96 17.29 -16.51
C SER A 137 14.86 17.29 -14.99
N TRP A 138 13.70 16.87 -14.43
CA TRP A 138 13.42 16.96 -13.01
C TRP A 138 13.14 15.61 -12.36
N TYR A 139 13.68 15.43 -11.16
CA TYR A 139 13.29 14.39 -10.22
C TYR A 139 12.22 14.95 -9.29
N TYR A 140 10.98 14.48 -9.44
CA TYR A 140 9.86 14.85 -8.58
C TYR A 140 9.74 13.87 -7.43
N LEU A 141 9.86 14.36 -6.22
CA LEU A 141 9.62 13.60 -4.99
C LEU A 141 8.19 13.86 -4.52
N VAL A 142 7.39 12.82 -4.51
CA VAL A 142 6.04 12.80 -3.96
C VAL A 142 6.13 12.18 -2.57
N VAL A 143 5.55 12.83 -1.56
CA VAL A 143 5.49 12.29 -0.19
C VAL A 143 4.10 12.51 0.41
N ALA A 144 3.75 11.70 1.40
CA ALA A 144 2.63 11.95 2.28
C ALA A 144 3.08 12.75 3.50
N GLU A 145 2.23 13.64 3.99
CA GLU A 145 2.48 14.41 5.22
C GLU A 145 1.18 14.57 6.03
N GLY A 146 1.28 15.13 7.24
CA GLY A 146 0.14 15.35 8.15
C GLY A 146 -0.32 14.10 8.91
N GLY A 147 0.36 12.96 8.70
CA GLY A 147 -0.05 11.66 9.26
C GLY A 147 -1.34 11.13 8.66
N THR A 148 -1.77 9.92 9.03
CA THR A 148 -2.89 9.20 8.40
C THR A 148 -4.28 9.63 8.86
N GLY A 149 -4.37 10.76 9.59
CA GLY A 149 -5.62 11.36 10.07
C GLY A 149 -6.28 12.29 9.06
N TYR A 150 -7.08 13.23 9.55
CA TYR A 150 -7.79 14.20 8.71
C TYR A 150 -6.86 15.20 8.03
N SER A 151 -5.70 15.50 8.63
CA SER A 151 -4.68 16.39 8.04
C SER A 151 -3.76 15.70 7.02
N HIS A 152 -4.04 14.43 6.68
CA HIS A 152 -3.28 13.69 5.67
C HIS A 152 -3.30 14.43 4.33
N CYS A 153 -2.15 14.51 3.68
CA CYS A 153 -2.01 15.22 2.42
C CYS A 153 -0.89 14.63 1.54
N VAL A 154 -0.85 15.06 0.29
CA VAL A 154 0.26 14.80 -0.64
C VAL A 154 1.03 16.10 -0.85
N THR A 155 2.35 16.05 -0.64
CA THR A 155 3.26 17.17 -0.92
C THR A 155 4.30 16.79 -1.96
N ILE A 156 4.82 17.79 -2.65
CA ILE A 156 5.74 17.64 -3.78
C ILE A 156 7.00 18.44 -3.51
N ALA A 157 8.14 17.87 -3.91
CA ALA A 157 9.40 18.58 -4.09
C ALA A 157 10.06 18.14 -5.40
N ARG A 158 10.99 18.91 -5.95
CA ARG A 158 11.72 18.53 -7.16
C ARG A 158 13.19 18.90 -7.08
N SER A 159 14.01 18.24 -7.88
CA SER A 159 15.45 18.50 -8.00
C SER A 159 15.94 18.19 -9.40
N GLY A 160 16.99 18.84 -9.86
CA GLY A 160 17.74 18.47 -11.06
C GLY A 160 18.67 17.25 -10.87
N ASN A 161 18.74 16.69 -9.66
CA ASN A 161 19.59 15.54 -9.33
C ASN A 161 18.85 14.61 -8.35
N VAL A 162 18.96 13.31 -8.55
CA VAL A 162 18.30 12.29 -7.71
C VAL A 162 18.68 12.41 -6.22
N PHE A 163 19.87 12.88 -5.92
CA PHE A 163 20.35 13.11 -4.56
C PHE A 163 20.11 14.53 -4.04
N GLY A 164 19.33 15.33 -4.76
CA GLY A 164 18.98 16.70 -4.36
C GLY A 164 20.05 17.75 -4.70
N PRO A 165 19.93 18.98 -4.13
CA PRO A 165 18.89 19.38 -3.18
C PRO A 165 17.49 19.44 -3.80
N TYR A 166 16.46 19.06 -3.05
CA TYR A 166 15.06 19.12 -3.46
C TYR A 166 14.42 20.45 -3.07
N GLU A 167 13.88 21.15 -4.05
CA GLU A 167 13.06 22.35 -3.90
C GLU A 167 11.63 21.95 -3.58
N THR A 168 11.10 22.39 -2.43
CA THR A 168 9.71 22.16 -2.04
C THR A 168 8.76 22.96 -2.91
N MET A 169 7.69 22.36 -3.42
CA MET A 169 6.66 23.07 -4.18
C MET A 169 6.09 24.23 -3.36
N PRO A 170 6.08 25.46 -3.88
CA PRO A 170 5.67 26.64 -3.09
C PRO A 170 4.22 26.59 -2.60
N ASP A 171 3.36 25.89 -3.34
CA ASP A 171 1.92 25.81 -3.10
C ASP A 171 1.48 24.43 -2.56
N ASN A 172 2.31 23.79 -1.74
CA ASN A 172 1.92 22.54 -1.06
C ASN A 172 0.76 22.75 -0.07
N PRO A 173 -0.06 21.72 0.20
CA PRO A 173 -0.04 20.41 -0.41
C PRO A 173 -0.64 20.41 -1.84
N LEU A 174 -0.29 19.39 -2.65
CA LEU A 174 -0.92 19.12 -3.94
C LEU A 174 -2.36 18.63 -3.75
N LEU A 175 -2.57 17.76 -2.75
CA LEU A 175 -3.86 17.12 -2.44
C LEU A 175 -4.06 17.08 -0.94
N THR A 176 -5.28 17.38 -0.50
CA THR A 176 -5.76 17.14 0.87
C THR A 176 -7.29 17.09 0.89
N SER A 177 -7.86 16.64 2.01
CA SER A 177 -9.27 16.82 2.35
C SER A 177 -9.42 17.61 3.67
N ASP A 178 -8.32 18.12 4.21
CA ASP A 178 -8.34 18.82 5.49
C ASP A 178 -9.28 20.03 5.45
N GLN A 179 -10.05 20.19 6.51
CA GLN A 179 -11.03 21.27 6.70
C GLN A 179 -12.12 21.36 5.60
N ASN A 180 -12.36 20.28 4.86
CA ASN A 180 -13.45 20.20 3.88
C ASN A 180 -14.35 19.00 4.16
N ASP A 181 -15.40 19.23 4.94
CA ASP A 181 -16.38 18.19 5.27
C ASP A 181 -17.42 17.95 4.15
N LEU A 182 -17.36 18.70 3.04
CA LEU A 182 -18.29 18.54 1.91
C LEU A 182 -17.90 17.39 0.97
N THR A 183 -16.63 16.99 0.97
CA THR A 183 -16.20 15.81 0.18
C THR A 183 -16.46 14.53 0.96
N ALA A 184 -17.00 13.51 0.28
CA ALA A 184 -17.25 12.21 0.89
C ALA A 184 -15.95 11.47 1.23
N ILE A 185 -14.89 11.70 0.43
CA ILE A 185 -13.58 11.09 0.66
C ILE A 185 -12.71 12.00 1.52
N GLN A 186 -12.27 11.47 2.65
CA GLN A 186 -11.48 12.15 3.66
C GLN A 186 -10.11 11.49 3.84
N LYS A 187 -9.23 12.14 4.61
CA LYS A 187 -7.88 11.62 4.95
C LYS A 187 -7.03 11.31 3.71
N CYS A 188 -7.15 12.15 2.68
CA CYS A 188 -6.52 11.97 1.39
C CYS A 188 -5.03 12.26 1.45
N GLY A 189 -4.20 11.28 1.09
CA GLY A 189 -2.75 11.39 1.08
C GLY A 189 -2.08 10.17 0.45
N HIS A 190 -0.76 10.03 0.59
CA HIS A 190 0.04 8.90 0.09
C HIS A 190 -0.19 8.64 -1.41
N GLY A 191 0.10 9.67 -2.22
CA GLY A 191 -0.15 9.68 -3.66
C GLY A 191 0.93 8.96 -4.47
N SER A 192 0.50 8.35 -5.59
CA SER A 192 1.37 7.75 -6.59
C SER A 192 0.92 8.19 -7.97
N PHE A 193 1.85 8.73 -8.78
CA PHE A 193 1.55 9.15 -10.15
C PHE A 193 1.61 7.99 -11.13
N VAL A 194 0.78 8.09 -12.15
CA VAL A 194 0.81 7.24 -13.33
C VAL A 194 0.55 8.08 -14.57
N GLU A 195 1.34 7.82 -15.62
CA GLU A 195 1.09 8.34 -16.96
C GLU A 195 0.39 7.26 -17.77
N THR A 196 -0.70 7.62 -18.44
CA THR A 196 -1.39 6.73 -19.36
C THR A 196 -0.63 6.62 -20.68
N GLN A 197 -0.95 5.61 -21.49
CA GLN A 197 -0.37 5.41 -22.81
C GLN A 197 -0.57 6.63 -23.74
N ASN A 198 -1.55 7.49 -23.45
CA ASN A 198 -1.90 8.70 -24.22
C ASN A 198 -1.34 9.98 -23.57
N GLY A 199 -0.43 9.86 -22.59
CA GLY A 199 0.23 11.01 -21.95
C GLY A 199 -0.66 11.77 -20.94
N GLU A 200 -1.79 11.21 -20.53
CA GLU A 200 -2.57 11.78 -19.44
C GLU A 200 -2.02 11.32 -18.09
N TRP A 201 -2.02 12.23 -17.13
CA TRP A 201 -1.50 11.95 -15.79
C TRP A 201 -2.60 11.80 -14.76
N TYR A 202 -2.46 10.77 -13.94
CA TYR A 202 -3.35 10.51 -12.80
C TYR A 202 -2.52 10.27 -11.54
N MET A 203 -3.16 10.45 -10.40
CA MET A 203 -2.61 10.13 -9.08
C MET A 203 -3.59 9.21 -8.35
N ALA A 204 -3.17 7.98 -8.08
CA ALA A 204 -3.82 7.14 -7.10
C ALA A 204 -3.40 7.59 -5.70
N HIS A 205 -4.32 7.63 -4.75
CA HIS A 205 -4.03 8.06 -3.39
C HIS A 205 -4.89 7.34 -2.37
N LEU A 206 -4.42 7.29 -1.13
CA LEU A 206 -5.22 6.81 0.00
C LEU A 206 -6.33 7.81 0.33
N CYS A 207 -7.47 7.26 0.73
CA CYS A 207 -8.57 8.01 1.34
C CYS A 207 -9.35 7.12 2.32
N SER A 208 -10.38 7.65 2.90
CA SER A 208 -11.43 6.89 3.59
C SER A 208 -12.78 7.58 3.41
N ARG A 209 -13.85 6.81 3.54
CA ARG A 209 -15.23 7.31 3.64
C ARG A 209 -15.69 7.21 5.10
N PRO A 210 -15.52 8.22 5.95
CA PRO A 210 -15.95 8.16 7.33
C PRO A 210 -17.48 8.23 7.43
N ASN A 211 -18.03 7.63 8.49
CA ASN A 211 -19.42 7.78 8.85
C ASN A 211 -19.69 9.15 9.50
N SER A 212 -20.95 9.44 9.86
CA SER A 212 -21.37 10.69 10.50
C SER A 212 -20.68 10.96 11.86
N ALA A 213 -20.21 9.92 12.54
CA ALA A 213 -19.40 10.03 13.76
C ALA A 213 -17.90 10.19 13.50
N ARG A 214 -17.48 10.43 12.23
CA ARG A 214 -16.09 10.57 11.76
C ARG A 214 -15.24 9.30 11.93
N GLY A 215 -15.86 8.14 12.13
CA GLY A 215 -15.21 6.83 12.18
C GLY A 215 -15.02 6.24 10.76
N SER A 216 -13.82 5.73 10.45
CA SER A 216 -13.53 5.09 9.16
C SER A 216 -13.70 3.57 9.25
N LEU A 217 -14.96 3.11 9.33
CA LEU A 217 -15.31 1.70 9.52
C LEU A 217 -14.86 0.82 8.33
N LEU A 218 -14.85 1.38 7.12
CA LEU A 218 -14.39 0.70 5.91
C LEU A 218 -12.86 0.63 5.79
N GLY A 219 -12.15 1.28 6.72
CA GLY A 219 -10.69 1.39 6.68
C GLY A 219 -10.21 2.38 5.64
N ARG A 220 -9.03 2.12 5.07
CA ARG A 220 -8.46 2.91 3.98
C ARG A 220 -8.90 2.36 2.64
N GLU A 221 -9.20 3.27 1.72
CA GLU A 221 -9.61 3.00 0.36
C GLU A 221 -8.68 3.71 -0.61
N THR A 222 -8.76 3.40 -1.88
CA THR A 222 -7.97 4.04 -2.93
C THR A 222 -8.89 4.89 -3.80
N ALA A 223 -8.52 6.13 -4.02
CA ALA A 223 -9.18 7.03 -4.94
C ALA A 223 -8.20 7.50 -6.03
N LEU A 224 -8.73 8.11 -7.08
CA LEU A 224 -7.97 8.59 -8.23
C LEU A 224 -8.23 10.08 -8.43
N GLN A 225 -7.18 10.85 -8.76
CA GLN A 225 -7.31 12.23 -9.20
C GLN A 225 -6.58 12.44 -10.52
N LYS A 226 -7.17 13.24 -11.42
CA LYS A 226 -6.49 13.63 -12.65
C LYS A 226 -5.50 14.75 -12.36
N ILE A 227 -4.30 14.66 -12.95
CA ILE A 227 -3.20 15.60 -12.78
C ILE A 227 -2.96 16.37 -14.08
N THR A 228 -2.66 17.64 -13.96
CA THR A 228 -2.13 18.49 -15.04
C THR A 228 -0.80 19.09 -14.60
N TRP A 229 0.00 19.53 -15.56
CA TRP A 229 1.29 20.18 -15.30
C TRP A 229 1.19 21.66 -15.62
N GLN A 230 1.56 22.51 -14.66
CA GLN A 230 1.60 23.96 -14.82
C GLN A 230 2.89 24.53 -14.22
N ASP A 231 3.63 25.30 -14.98
CA ASP A 231 4.90 25.94 -14.57
C ASP A 231 5.92 24.92 -14.02
N GLY A 232 5.91 23.69 -14.59
CA GLY A 232 6.78 22.61 -14.15
C GLY A 232 6.40 21.98 -12.80
N TRP A 233 5.16 22.16 -12.35
CA TRP A 233 4.62 21.52 -11.14
C TRP A 233 3.31 20.80 -11.43
N PRO A 234 3.05 19.65 -10.76
CA PRO A 234 1.76 18.98 -10.86
C PRO A 234 0.66 19.79 -10.16
N ARG A 235 -0.54 19.70 -10.70
CA ARG A 235 -1.77 20.29 -10.16
C ARG A 235 -2.93 19.31 -10.31
N LEU A 236 -3.93 19.38 -9.44
CA LEU A 236 -5.19 18.70 -9.70
C LEU A 236 -5.87 19.34 -10.92
N ALA A 237 -6.31 18.54 -11.86
CA ALA A 237 -6.95 19.02 -13.09
C ALA A 237 -8.27 19.78 -12.83
N CYS A 238 -8.93 19.50 -11.71
CA CYS A 238 -10.14 20.23 -11.27
C CYS A 238 -9.82 21.60 -10.66
N GLY A 239 -8.55 21.94 -10.44
CA GLY A 239 -8.10 23.11 -9.69
C GLY A 239 -8.18 22.91 -8.18
N GLY A 240 -7.51 23.81 -7.45
CA GLY A 240 -7.43 23.74 -5.97
C GLY A 240 -6.63 22.54 -5.46
N LYS A 241 -6.99 22.07 -4.26
CA LYS A 241 -6.25 21.01 -3.53
C LYS A 241 -7.16 19.89 -3.00
N ILE A 242 -8.48 20.05 -3.15
CA ILE A 242 -9.46 19.14 -2.55
C ILE A 242 -9.74 17.99 -3.51
N ALA A 243 -9.64 16.77 -2.98
CA ALA A 243 -9.95 15.55 -3.71
C ALA A 243 -11.41 15.53 -4.20
N GLN A 244 -11.61 15.16 -5.45
CA GLN A 244 -12.93 15.02 -6.06
C GLN A 244 -13.45 13.59 -5.88
N ASN A 245 -14.77 13.45 -5.66
CA ASN A 245 -15.43 12.14 -5.57
C ASN A 245 -15.56 11.45 -6.94
N ALA A 246 -15.52 12.21 -8.02
CA ALA A 246 -15.56 11.73 -9.41
C ALA A 246 -14.57 12.52 -10.24
N VAL A 247 -13.84 11.84 -11.09
CA VAL A 247 -12.85 12.43 -11.99
C VAL A 247 -13.10 11.95 -13.43
N PRO A 248 -12.73 12.72 -14.45
CA PRO A 248 -12.82 12.27 -15.84
C PRO A 248 -11.99 11.00 -16.05
N ALA A 249 -12.59 10.00 -16.70
CA ALA A 249 -11.86 8.80 -17.12
C ALA A 249 -10.75 9.16 -18.14
N PRO A 250 -9.69 8.34 -18.23
CA PRO A 250 -8.69 8.48 -19.29
C PRO A 250 -9.34 8.43 -20.66
N LYS A 251 -8.90 9.32 -21.56
CA LYS A 251 -9.40 9.35 -22.95
C LYS A 251 -8.76 8.21 -23.74
N ASP A 252 -9.50 7.75 -24.74
CA ASP A 252 -9.00 6.81 -25.74
C ASP A 252 -8.43 5.49 -25.17
N LEU A 253 -8.73 5.16 -23.92
CA LEU A 253 -8.50 3.84 -23.37
C LEU A 253 -9.79 3.02 -23.46
N PRO A 254 -9.70 1.72 -23.80
CA PRO A 254 -10.89 0.87 -23.86
C PRO A 254 -11.52 0.75 -22.47
N GLU A 255 -12.84 0.89 -22.42
CA GLU A 255 -13.59 0.52 -21.22
C GLU A 255 -13.62 -1.00 -21.09
N VAL A 256 -13.23 -1.50 -19.93
CA VAL A 256 -13.23 -2.93 -19.63
C VAL A 256 -14.15 -3.16 -18.44
N GLU A 257 -15.21 -3.91 -18.64
CA GLU A 257 -16.05 -4.37 -17.56
C GLU A 257 -15.27 -5.39 -16.70
N LEU A 258 -15.06 -5.04 -15.44
CA LEU A 258 -14.53 -5.99 -14.48
C LEU A 258 -15.69 -6.84 -13.94
N PRO A 259 -15.50 -8.17 -13.79
CA PRO A 259 -16.54 -9.02 -13.20
C PRO A 259 -16.85 -8.51 -11.78
N ALA A 260 -18.12 -8.31 -11.51
CA ALA A 260 -18.58 -8.01 -10.16
C ALA A 260 -18.21 -9.15 -9.22
N MET A 261 -17.81 -8.80 -8.00
CA MET A 261 -17.57 -9.81 -6.98
C MET A 261 -18.90 -10.47 -6.63
N ALA A 262 -18.94 -11.81 -6.68
CA ALA A 262 -20.16 -12.57 -6.37
C ALA A 262 -20.69 -12.21 -4.98
N GLU A 263 -21.97 -11.89 -4.88
CA GLU A 263 -22.64 -11.63 -3.62
C GLU A 263 -22.83 -12.91 -2.80
N GLN A 264 -23.03 -14.03 -3.47
CA GLN A 264 -23.21 -15.36 -2.89
C GLN A 264 -22.06 -16.28 -3.29
N ASP A 265 -21.64 -17.12 -2.36
CA ASP A 265 -20.66 -18.18 -2.59
C ASP A 265 -21.21 -19.49 -2.01
N ASP A 266 -21.50 -20.45 -2.88
CA ASP A 266 -22.04 -21.76 -2.52
C ASP A 266 -20.91 -22.77 -2.23
N PHE A 267 -19.64 -22.35 -2.31
CA PHE A 267 -18.46 -23.18 -2.03
C PHE A 267 -18.42 -24.50 -2.83
N ASP A 268 -18.85 -24.46 -4.07
CA ASP A 268 -18.92 -25.60 -4.98
C ASP A 268 -17.66 -25.78 -5.85
N VAL A 269 -16.70 -24.86 -5.72
CA VAL A 269 -15.40 -24.90 -6.40
C VAL A 269 -14.27 -25.26 -5.43
N PRO A 270 -13.15 -25.85 -5.89
CA PRO A 270 -12.10 -26.37 -5.02
C PRO A 270 -11.20 -25.30 -4.38
N ALA A 271 -11.38 -24.03 -4.68
CA ALA A 271 -10.58 -22.91 -4.16
C ALA A 271 -11.47 -21.73 -3.78
N LEU A 272 -11.09 -21.01 -2.74
CA LEU A 272 -11.76 -19.76 -2.35
C LEU A 272 -11.59 -18.70 -3.43
N ALA A 273 -12.64 -17.91 -3.64
CA ALA A 273 -12.59 -16.75 -4.51
C ALA A 273 -11.55 -15.70 -4.02
N PRO A 274 -10.97 -14.90 -4.92
CA PRO A 274 -9.91 -13.92 -4.55
C PRO A 274 -10.32 -12.88 -3.50
N GLY A 275 -11.62 -12.69 -3.27
CA GLY A 275 -12.13 -11.73 -2.27
C GLY A 275 -11.99 -12.20 -0.82
N TYR A 276 -11.61 -13.46 -0.58
CA TYR A 276 -11.37 -13.96 0.77
C TYR A 276 -9.94 -13.72 1.22
N ALA A 277 -9.80 -13.39 2.50
CA ALA A 277 -8.53 -13.12 3.15
C ALA A 277 -8.40 -13.86 4.48
N THR A 278 -7.17 -14.10 4.89
CA THR A 278 -6.79 -14.71 6.17
C THR A 278 -5.64 -13.92 6.80
N PRO A 279 -5.53 -13.87 8.11
CA PRO A 279 -4.42 -13.15 8.75
C PRO A 279 -3.13 -13.97 8.73
N ARG A 280 -2.01 -13.33 8.46
CA ARG A 280 -0.61 -13.73 8.71
C ARG A 280 -0.10 -14.99 8.01
N THR A 281 -0.91 -16.03 7.87
CA THR A 281 -0.49 -17.30 7.26
C THR A 281 -1.45 -17.72 6.14
N PRO A 282 -0.97 -18.40 5.10
CA PRO A 282 -1.87 -19.05 4.14
C PRO A 282 -2.82 -20.01 4.84
N LEU A 283 -3.98 -20.25 4.24
CA LEU A 283 -5.05 -21.06 4.84
C LEU A 283 -4.69 -22.53 5.06
N GLY A 284 -3.78 -23.10 4.30
CA GLY A 284 -3.33 -24.49 4.49
C GLY A 284 -4.47 -25.51 4.67
N ASP A 285 -4.19 -26.60 5.40
CA ASP A 285 -5.10 -27.73 5.58
C ASP A 285 -6.30 -27.44 6.53
N CYS A 286 -6.29 -26.31 7.23
CA CYS A 286 -7.39 -25.92 8.10
C CYS A 286 -8.64 -25.43 7.36
N VAL A 287 -8.53 -25.22 6.05
CA VAL A 287 -9.61 -24.81 5.16
C VAL A 287 -9.77 -25.85 4.04
N ASN A 288 -10.97 -26.40 3.87
CA ASN A 288 -11.20 -27.42 2.88
C ASN A 288 -12.55 -27.26 2.18
N LEU A 289 -12.52 -27.25 0.86
CA LEU A 289 -13.68 -27.13 -0.04
C LEU A 289 -14.00 -28.44 -0.79
N ILE A 290 -13.17 -29.47 -0.61
CA ILE A 290 -13.24 -30.70 -1.40
C ILE A 290 -13.95 -31.81 -0.63
N VAL A 291 -13.71 -31.92 0.67
CA VAL A 291 -14.23 -33.02 1.51
C VAL A 291 -15.76 -33.03 1.57
N ARG A 292 -16.39 -31.86 1.46
CA ARG A 292 -17.86 -31.73 1.37
C ARG A 292 -18.16 -30.62 0.37
N PRO A 293 -18.35 -30.95 -0.91
CA PRO A 293 -18.71 -29.96 -1.93
C PRO A 293 -19.94 -29.13 -1.54
N GLY A 294 -19.93 -27.84 -1.84
CA GLY A 294 -20.97 -26.90 -1.43
C GLY A 294 -20.84 -26.43 0.03
N TRP A 295 -19.70 -26.70 0.68
CA TRP A 295 -19.44 -26.29 2.06
C TRP A 295 -17.98 -25.89 2.25
N LEU A 296 -17.77 -24.75 2.90
CA LEU A 296 -16.47 -24.37 3.43
C LEU A 296 -16.26 -25.04 4.79
N ARG A 297 -15.35 -26.02 4.85
CA ARG A 297 -14.95 -26.64 6.11
C ARG A 297 -13.82 -25.83 6.74
N LEU A 298 -14.01 -25.40 7.97
CA LEU A 298 -12.98 -24.77 8.80
C LEU A 298 -12.64 -25.70 9.97
N THR A 299 -11.37 -26.01 10.14
CA THR A 299 -10.85 -26.73 11.31
C THR A 299 -10.23 -25.72 12.28
N GLY A 300 -10.75 -25.62 13.48
CA GLY A 300 -10.26 -24.73 14.52
C GLY A 300 -8.80 -25.01 14.87
N GLN A 301 -8.04 -23.96 15.13
CA GLN A 301 -6.66 -24.01 15.59
C GLN A 301 -6.51 -23.24 16.91
N GLU A 302 -5.70 -22.21 16.94
CA GLU A 302 -5.51 -21.35 18.11
C GLU A 302 -6.68 -20.36 18.27
N SER A 303 -6.77 -19.72 19.43
CA SER A 303 -7.81 -18.74 19.70
C SER A 303 -7.76 -17.55 18.73
N MET A 304 -8.89 -16.87 18.57
CA MET A 304 -9.03 -15.68 17.71
C MET A 304 -8.07 -14.53 18.09
N ASN A 305 -7.53 -14.53 19.31
CA ASN A 305 -6.54 -13.55 19.76
C ASN A 305 -5.09 -13.96 19.47
N SER A 306 -4.87 -15.16 18.94
CA SER A 306 -3.52 -15.58 18.57
C SER A 306 -2.96 -14.75 17.41
N LEU A 307 -1.66 -14.48 17.48
CA LEU A 307 -0.90 -13.85 16.41
C LEU A 307 -0.16 -14.88 15.54
N HIS A 308 -0.40 -16.18 15.74
CA HIS A 308 0.31 -17.26 15.06
C HIS A 308 -0.60 -18.06 14.11
N HIS A 309 -1.38 -18.99 14.65
CA HIS A 309 -2.18 -19.92 13.83
C HIS A 309 -3.67 -19.79 14.14
N VAL A 310 -4.36 -18.92 13.41
CA VAL A 310 -5.80 -18.71 13.53
C VAL A 310 -6.48 -19.19 12.27
N THR A 311 -7.50 -20.04 12.40
CA THR A 311 -8.39 -20.35 11.30
C THR A 311 -9.42 -19.24 11.16
N LEU A 312 -9.19 -18.32 10.25
CA LEU A 312 -10.08 -17.21 9.93
C LEU A 312 -10.17 -17.03 8.42
N VAL A 313 -11.37 -17.02 7.90
CA VAL A 313 -11.68 -16.64 6.51
C VAL A 313 -12.61 -15.45 6.55
N ALA A 314 -12.23 -14.35 5.93
CA ALA A 314 -12.98 -13.11 5.98
C ALA A 314 -13.11 -12.46 4.60
N ARG A 315 -14.17 -11.69 4.40
CA ARG A 315 -14.32 -10.76 3.26
C ARG A 315 -14.31 -9.33 3.80
N ARG A 316 -13.75 -8.41 3.02
CA ARG A 316 -13.75 -6.99 3.37
C ARG A 316 -15.15 -6.42 3.22
N GLN A 317 -15.63 -5.71 4.23
CA GLN A 317 -16.80 -4.85 4.12
C GLN A 317 -16.47 -3.65 3.22
N GLN A 318 -17.31 -3.39 2.21
CA GLN A 318 -17.09 -2.34 1.21
C GLN A 318 -18.09 -1.19 1.32
N GLU A 319 -19.25 -1.41 1.99
CA GLU A 319 -20.28 -0.41 2.18
C GLU A 319 -20.58 -0.19 3.66
N HIS A 320 -21.10 1.00 4.01
CA HIS A 320 -21.44 1.33 5.39
C HIS A 320 -22.57 0.46 5.94
N GLU A 321 -23.50 0.09 5.08
CA GLU A 321 -24.59 -0.81 5.40
C GLU A 321 -24.39 -2.13 4.65
N MET A 322 -24.42 -3.23 5.36
CA MET A 322 -24.33 -4.57 4.77
C MET A 322 -25.16 -5.56 5.57
N GLN A 323 -25.62 -6.58 4.91
CA GLN A 323 -26.19 -7.77 5.50
C GLN A 323 -25.33 -8.97 5.08
N ALA A 324 -25.03 -9.86 6.01
CA ALA A 324 -24.37 -11.11 5.74
C ALA A 324 -25.15 -12.26 6.37
N GLU A 325 -25.33 -13.32 5.60
CA GLU A 325 -26.01 -14.53 6.04
C GLU A 325 -25.14 -15.75 5.72
N THR A 326 -25.09 -16.72 6.61
CA THR A 326 -24.44 -17.99 6.37
C THR A 326 -25.23 -19.12 6.99
N ARG A 327 -25.22 -20.26 6.32
CA ARG A 327 -25.68 -21.54 6.89
C ARG A 327 -24.48 -22.26 7.46
N MET A 328 -24.50 -22.57 8.75
CA MET A 328 -23.42 -23.24 9.45
C MET A 328 -23.89 -24.57 10.04
N ASP A 329 -23.06 -25.59 9.86
CA ASP A 329 -23.16 -26.87 10.55
C ASP A 329 -22.06 -26.87 11.64
N PHE A 330 -22.46 -26.68 12.89
CA PHE A 330 -21.56 -26.51 14.02
C PHE A 330 -22.03 -27.40 15.17
N ALA A 331 -21.20 -28.37 15.53
CA ALA A 331 -21.48 -29.31 16.61
C ALA A 331 -20.30 -29.35 17.61
N PRO A 332 -20.21 -28.35 18.51
CA PRO A 332 -19.13 -28.27 19.48
C PRO A 332 -19.21 -29.47 20.44
N VAL A 333 -18.05 -30.00 20.85
CA VAL A 333 -17.95 -31.11 21.79
C VAL A 333 -17.56 -30.66 23.20
N CYS A 334 -17.20 -29.38 23.35
CA CYS A 334 -16.94 -28.77 24.65
C CYS A 334 -17.40 -27.28 24.66
N PRO A 335 -17.65 -26.69 25.85
CA PRO A 335 -18.18 -25.33 25.98
C PRO A 335 -17.26 -24.23 25.45
N GLU A 336 -15.97 -24.52 25.33
CA GLU A 336 -14.94 -23.57 24.90
C GLU A 336 -14.75 -23.50 23.39
N GLN A 337 -15.46 -24.33 22.63
CA GLN A 337 -15.42 -24.37 21.17
C GLN A 337 -16.35 -23.34 20.51
#